data_88890d070284e6fd79dee4d5490d3c93
#
_entry.id   88890d070284e6fd79dee4d5490d3c93
#
_cell.length_a   1.000
_cell.length_b   1.000
_cell.length_c   1.000
_cell.angle_alpha   90.00
_cell.angle_beta   90.00
_cell.angle_gamma   90.00
#
_symmetry.space_group_name_H-M   'P 1'
#
loop_
_entity.id
_entity.type
_entity.pdbx_description
1 polymer ?
#
loop_
_entity_poly.entity_id
_entity_poly.type
_entity_poly.pdbx_seq_one_letter_code
_entity_poly.pdbx_strand_id
1 'polypeptide(L)'
;MTARTPIYMLAVALAASLVPVSRHAAAADAQDTMRESAQPAVLRVGPKRELKRPSAAAEIARDGDVIEIDAGIYEGDAAVWRQHRLTIRGVGGRAHLRADGAQAEDKGIWVVKGNDTTIESVEFSEAKVEGENGAGIRLEGAGLTVRDCFFHDNENGILTGANAESDIVVEHSEFANNGFGDGQSHNLYIGRVRSFTLRFSYVHHALVGHNVKSRARRNTITYNRIMDENDGRSSYAVEFPNGGLAFVIGNIIQKGPETENSTAVSYGAEGLQHPLNELYFVNNTVANDRPGGGLFLFVKAGTDAARIVNNVFTGRGEVLSGPGEVRNNVVAAKSAFVAPADFDYRLRGGAAAIGRAIDPGSAQGFDLRPTAEYAHKAKKRARDSSGELDAGALEYRRAR
;
A
#
# COMPACT_ATOMS: atom_id res chain seq x y z
N MET A 1 82.13 35.75 18.02
CA MET A 1 82.87 34.48 18.13
C MET A 1 81.96 33.40 17.60
N THR A 2 82.31 32.90 16.44
CA THR A 2 81.51 31.98 15.60
C THR A 2 81.99 30.56 15.87
N ALA A 3 81.04 29.66 16.17
CA ALA A 3 81.33 28.21 16.16
C ALA A 3 80.40 27.56 15.10
N ARG A 4 81.02 27.00 14.07
CA ARG A 4 80.41 26.15 13.05
C ARG A 4 80.42 24.72 13.49
N THR A 5 79.25 24.03 13.39
CA THR A 5 79.15 22.60 13.58
C THR A 5 78.91 21.91 12.22
N PRO A 6 79.59 20.78 11.92
CA PRO A 6 79.45 20.11 10.62
C PRO A 6 78.21 19.25 10.46
N ILE A 7 77.75 19.23 9.21
CA ILE A 7 76.59 18.39 8.76
C ILE A 7 77.18 17.00 8.40
N TYR A 8 76.70 15.94 9.04
CA TYR A 8 76.84 14.55 8.61
C TYR A 8 75.69 14.14 7.70
N MET A 9 75.95 13.82 6.44
CA MET A 9 75.04 13.15 5.54
C MET A 9 74.95 11.66 5.92
N LEU A 10 73.75 11.21 6.23
CA LEU A 10 73.50 9.79 6.41
C LEU A 10 72.75 9.29 5.16
N ALA A 11 73.44 8.43 4.38
CA ALA A 11 72.84 7.75 3.26
C ALA A 11 71.93 6.61 3.74
N VAL A 12 70.63 6.70 3.52
CA VAL A 12 69.69 5.63 3.78
C VAL A 12 69.51 4.81 2.50
N ALA A 13 69.98 3.59 2.49
CA ALA A 13 69.72 2.61 1.43
C ALA A 13 68.25 2.12 1.54
N LEU A 14 67.44 2.38 0.49
CA LEU A 14 66.07 1.88 0.35
C LEU A 14 66.14 0.42 -0.12
N ALA A 15 65.89 -0.54 0.76
CA ALA A 15 65.64 -1.92 0.38
C ALA A 15 64.19 -2.05 -0.07
N ALA A 16 63.94 -2.23 -1.36
CA ALA A 16 62.62 -2.55 -1.88
C ALA A 16 62.26 -4.02 -1.57
N SER A 17 61.43 -4.22 -0.58
CA SER A 17 60.82 -5.53 -0.32
C SER A 17 59.62 -5.73 -1.27
N LEU A 18 59.78 -6.56 -2.29
CA LEU A 18 58.70 -7.09 -3.12
C LEU A 18 57.81 -8.01 -2.26
N VAL A 19 56.65 -7.52 -1.84
CA VAL A 19 55.62 -8.34 -1.26
C VAL A 19 54.89 -9.05 -2.42
N PRO A 20 54.78 -10.38 -2.43
CA PRO A 20 53.99 -11.07 -3.45
C PRO A 20 52.50 -10.75 -3.21
N VAL A 21 51.90 -9.96 -4.10
CA VAL A 21 50.42 -9.77 -4.14
C VAL A 21 49.82 -11.13 -4.39
N SER A 22 49.09 -11.63 -3.42
CA SER A 22 48.48 -12.96 -3.44
C SER A 22 47.49 -13.08 -4.59
N ARG A 23 47.69 -14.04 -5.48
CA ARG A 23 46.78 -14.39 -6.60
C ARG A 23 45.37 -14.76 -6.13
N HIS A 24 45.15 -14.90 -4.80
CA HIS A 24 43.86 -15.22 -4.21
C HIS A 24 42.88 -14.02 -4.19
N ALA A 25 43.38 -12.79 -4.05
CA ALA A 25 42.48 -11.60 -4.06
C ALA A 25 41.93 -11.33 -5.47
N ALA A 26 42.76 -11.50 -6.51
CA ALA A 26 42.32 -11.29 -7.91
C ALA A 26 41.30 -12.36 -8.38
N ALA A 27 41.35 -13.58 -7.82
CA ALA A 27 40.38 -14.63 -8.16
C ALA A 27 39.03 -14.43 -7.46
N ALA A 28 38.99 -13.86 -6.24
CA ALA A 28 37.77 -13.52 -5.54
C ALA A 28 37.05 -12.35 -6.21
N ASP A 29 37.76 -11.29 -6.58
CA ASP A 29 37.23 -10.14 -7.31
C ASP A 29 36.71 -10.53 -8.73
N ALA A 30 37.40 -11.45 -9.43
CA ALA A 30 36.94 -11.95 -10.73
C ALA A 30 35.70 -12.86 -10.60
N GLN A 31 35.57 -13.61 -9.51
CA GLN A 31 34.36 -14.40 -9.24
C GLN A 31 33.17 -13.52 -8.83
N ASP A 32 33.40 -12.44 -8.12
CA ASP A 32 32.34 -11.48 -7.74
C ASP A 32 31.86 -10.67 -8.94
N THR A 33 32.74 -10.21 -9.81
CA THR A 33 32.42 -9.52 -11.08
C THR A 33 31.76 -10.47 -12.10
N MET A 34 32.05 -11.75 -12.11
CA MET A 34 31.35 -12.75 -12.94
C MET A 34 29.96 -13.09 -12.35
N ARG A 35 29.76 -12.94 -11.05
CA ARG A 35 28.44 -13.13 -10.39
C ARG A 35 27.46 -11.99 -10.70
N GLU A 36 27.94 -10.77 -10.92
CA GLU A 36 27.14 -9.59 -11.24
C GLU A 36 26.55 -9.62 -12.66
N SER A 37 27.05 -10.45 -13.56
CA SER A 37 26.62 -10.61 -14.95
C SER A 37 25.73 -11.86 -15.21
N ALA A 38 25.41 -12.64 -14.21
CA ALA A 38 24.51 -13.79 -14.36
C ALA A 38 23.09 -13.30 -14.65
N GLN A 39 22.48 -13.82 -15.72
CA GLN A 39 21.07 -13.53 -16.02
C GLN A 39 20.16 -13.95 -14.84
N PRO A 40 19.06 -13.19 -14.57
CA PRO A 40 18.11 -13.56 -13.53
C PRO A 40 17.68 -15.02 -13.65
N ALA A 41 17.77 -15.76 -12.57
CA ALA A 41 17.36 -17.16 -12.52
C ALA A 41 15.88 -17.27 -12.12
N VAL A 42 15.27 -18.40 -12.47
CA VAL A 42 13.94 -18.78 -11.98
C VAL A 42 14.09 -19.89 -10.95
N LEU A 43 13.85 -19.53 -9.67
CA LEU A 43 13.81 -20.47 -8.55
C LEU A 43 12.39 -21.01 -8.40
N ARG A 44 12.21 -22.33 -8.44
CA ARG A 44 10.88 -22.95 -8.31
C ARG A 44 10.73 -23.60 -6.95
N VAL A 45 9.69 -23.17 -6.25
CA VAL A 45 9.34 -23.59 -4.89
C VAL A 45 8.04 -24.41 -4.93
N GLY A 46 8.00 -25.50 -4.20
CA GLY A 46 6.77 -26.29 -4.09
C GLY A 46 7.00 -27.68 -3.48
N PRO A 47 5.93 -28.37 -3.05
CA PRO A 47 6.04 -29.67 -2.39
C PRO A 47 6.76 -30.72 -3.26
N LYS A 48 6.66 -30.60 -4.59
CA LYS A 48 7.31 -31.50 -5.57
C LYS A 48 8.57 -30.91 -6.21
N ARG A 49 8.99 -29.70 -5.79
CA ARG A 49 10.19 -29.03 -6.29
C ARG A 49 11.39 -29.37 -5.41
N GLU A 50 12.59 -28.99 -5.85
CA GLU A 50 13.81 -29.09 -5.04
C GLU A 50 13.69 -28.20 -3.80
N LEU A 51 13.33 -26.91 -4.00
CA LEU A 51 13.03 -26.00 -2.91
C LEU A 51 11.60 -26.24 -2.41
N LYS A 52 11.47 -26.69 -1.17
CA LYS A 52 10.19 -27.08 -0.58
C LYS A 52 9.42 -25.90 -0.01
N ARG A 53 10.11 -24.82 0.39
CA ARG A 53 9.59 -23.68 1.11
C ARG A 53 10.14 -22.36 0.53
N PRO A 54 9.38 -21.27 0.56
CA PRO A 54 9.86 -19.93 0.18
C PRO A 54 11.11 -19.47 0.93
N SER A 55 11.23 -19.78 2.23
CA SER A 55 12.43 -19.46 3.02
C SER A 55 13.71 -20.04 2.43
N ALA A 56 13.67 -21.28 1.92
CA ALA A 56 14.83 -21.90 1.26
C ALA A 56 15.22 -21.18 -0.03
N ALA A 57 14.25 -20.61 -0.76
CA ALA A 57 14.56 -19.77 -1.92
C ALA A 57 15.19 -18.43 -1.50
N ALA A 58 14.73 -17.83 -0.40
CA ALA A 58 15.27 -16.56 0.11
C ALA A 58 16.75 -16.67 0.50
N GLU A 59 17.21 -17.85 0.95
CA GLU A 59 18.61 -18.10 1.31
C GLU A 59 19.57 -18.09 0.11
N ILE A 60 19.09 -18.54 -1.07
CA ILE A 60 19.93 -18.73 -2.26
C ILE A 60 19.66 -17.74 -3.39
N ALA A 61 18.55 -17.00 -3.32
CA ALA A 61 18.16 -16.01 -4.31
C ALA A 61 19.25 -14.94 -4.50
N ARG A 62 19.29 -14.35 -5.68
CA ARG A 62 20.18 -13.24 -6.07
C ARG A 62 19.34 -12.09 -6.58
N ASP A 63 19.95 -10.95 -6.69
CA ASP A 63 19.35 -9.75 -7.25
C ASP A 63 18.75 -10.02 -8.63
N GLY A 64 17.50 -9.62 -8.81
CA GLY A 64 16.78 -9.77 -10.06
C GLY A 64 16.12 -11.14 -10.29
N ASP A 65 16.36 -12.12 -9.42
CA ASP A 65 15.77 -13.46 -9.58
C ASP A 65 14.23 -13.45 -9.54
N VAL A 66 13.65 -14.44 -10.19
CA VAL A 66 12.22 -14.73 -10.18
C VAL A 66 11.97 -15.98 -9.30
N ILE A 67 11.15 -15.84 -8.28
CA ILE A 67 10.74 -16.93 -7.41
C ILE A 67 9.32 -17.35 -7.78
N GLU A 68 9.16 -18.53 -8.36
CA GLU A 68 7.88 -19.16 -8.70
C GLU A 68 7.48 -20.14 -7.60
N ILE A 69 6.39 -19.85 -6.92
CA ILE A 69 5.89 -20.67 -5.81
C ILE A 69 4.63 -21.38 -6.28
N ASP A 70 4.66 -22.72 -6.33
CA ASP A 70 3.48 -23.51 -6.69
C ASP A 70 2.32 -23.19 -5.72
N ALA A 71 1.10 -23.10 -6.25
CA ALA A 71 -0.10 -22.87 -5.42
C ALA A 71 -0.23 -23.96 -4.34
N GLY A 72 -0.61 -23.55 -3.13
CA GLY A 72 -0.73 -24.43 -1.98
C GLY A 72 -0.51 -23.69 -0.67
N ILE A 73 -0.62 -24.40 0.44
CA ILE A 73 -0.43 -23.84 1.78
C ILE A 73 0.99 -24.16 2.25
N TYR A 74 1.69 -23.13 2.71
CA TYR A 74 3.04 -23.19 3.30
C TYR A 74 2.92 -22.76 4.76
N GLU A 75 2.72 -23.76 5.63
CA GLU A 75 2.57 -23.55 7.07
C GLU A 75 3.91 -23.41 7.76
N GLY A 76 3.98 -22.47 8.70
CA GLY A 76 5.15 -22.29 9.53
C GLY A 76 6.39 -21.90 8.72
N ASP A 77 6.21 -21.11 7.63
CA ASP A 77 7.33 -20.63 6.83
C ASP A 77 7.37 -19.11 6.84
N ALA A 78 8.52 -18.57 7.21
CA ALA A 78 8.77 -17.14 7.23
C ALA A 78 10.14 -16.84 6.62
N ALA A 79 10.29 -15.68 5.96
CA ALA A 79 11.50 -15.38 5.19
C ALA A 79 11.94 -13.93 5.31
N VAL A 80 13.26 -13.71 5.21
CA VAL A 80 13.87 -12.40 5.02
C VAL A 80 14.41 -12.30 3.60
N TRP A 81 13.80 -11.44 2.78
CA TRP A 81 14.21 -11.15 1.41
C TRP A 81 15.19 -9.99 1.38
N ARG A 82 16.48 -10.26 1.15
CA ARG A 82 17.55 -9.25 1.20
C ARG A 82 17.95 -8.73 -0.18
N GLN A 83 17.62 -9.50 -1.21
CA GLN A 83 18.01 -9.25 -2.59
C GLN A 83 17.13 -8.17 -3.21
N HIS A 84 17.69 -7.43 -4.14
CA HIS A 84 17.02 -6.36 -4.87
C HIS A 84 16.33 -6.88 -6.14
N ARG A 85 15.30 -6.17 -6.59
CA ARG A 85 14.60 -6.41 -7.86
C ARG A 85 14.04 -7.84 -8.01
N LEU A 86 13.67 -8.47 -6.90
CA LEU A 86 13.02 -9.77 -6.94
C LEU A 86 11.60 -9.67 -7.52
N THR A 87 11.22 -10.71 -8.26
CA THR A 87 9.82 -10.99 -8.57
C THR A 87 9.42 -12.31 -7.90
N ILE A 88 8.50 -12.26 -6.94
CA ILE A 88 8.04 -13.43 -6.20
C ILE A 88 6.56 -13.63 -6.53
N ARG A 89 6.22 -14.80 -7.09
CA ARG A 89 4.84 -15.02 -7.55
C ARG A 89 4.32 -16.43 -7.30
N GLY A 90 3.04 -16.52 -6.94
CA GLY A 90 2.29 -17.77 -6.96
C GLY A 90 2.02 -18.25 -8.39
N VAL A 91 2.13 -19.55 -8.64
CA VAL A 91 1.91 -20.16 -9.95
C VAL A 91 0.85 -21.27 -9.85
N GLY A 92 -0.14 -21.22 -10.75
CA GLY A 92 -1.29 -22.14 -10.72
C GLY A 92 -2.37 -21.74 -9.72
N GLY A 93 -2.22 -20.60 -9.05
CA GLY A 93 -3.08 -20.03 -8.02
C GLY A 93 -2.23 -19.32 -6.97
N ARG A 94 -2.85 -18.86 -5.88
CA ARG A 94 -2.11 -18.22 -4.79
C ARG A 94 -1.29 -19.23 -3.98
N ALA A 95 -0.07 -18.83 -3.65
CA ALA A 95 0.74 -19.49 -2.64
C ALA A 95 0.35 -18.89 -1.27
N HIS A 96 -0.25 -19.69 -0.39
CA HIS A 96 -0.72 -19.24 0.91
C HIS A 96 0.35 -19.46 1.99
N LEU A 97 0.92 -18.39 2.48
CA LEU A 97 1.84 -18.32 3.61
C LEU A 97 1.00 -18.17 4.90
N ARG A 98 0.77 -19.28 5.60
CA ARG A 98 0.13 -19.29 6.90
C ARG A 98 1.22 -19.31 7.97
N ALA A 99 1.22 -18.30 8.84
CA ALA A 99 2.30 -18.12 9.82
C ALA A 99 2.44 -19.32 10.76
N ASP A 100 1.36 -19.85 11.31
CA ASP A 100 1.37 -20.95 12.27
C ASP A 100 2.48 -20.78 13.34
N GLY A 101 2.58 -19.56 13.88
CA GLY A 101 3.58 -19.15 14.86
C GLY A 101 4.97 -18.82 14.32
N ALA A 102 5.25 -19.07 13.04
CA ALA A 102 6.51 -18.66 12.43
C ALA A 102 6.53 -17.16 12.13
N GLN A 103 7.69 -16.57 12.32
CA GLN A 103 7.93 -15.17 12.04
C GLN A 103 9.39 -14.94 11.65
N ALA A 104 9.64 -13.91 10.84
CA ALA A 104 10.96 -13.45 10.47
C ALA A 104 11.32 -12.20 11.26
N GLU A 105 12.45 -12.23 11.97
CA GLU A 105 13.02 -11.12 12.73
C GLU A 105 12.04 -10.44 13.70
N ASP A 106 11.11 -11.19 14.28
CA ASP A 106 10.05 -10.67 15.16
C ASP A 106 9.23 -9.53 14.53
N LYS A 107 8.94 -9.64 13.21
CA LYS A 107 8.28 -8.57 12.43
C LYS A 107 7.14 -9.05 11.55
N GLY A 108 7.10 -10.32 11.17
CA GLY A 108 6.04 -10.85 10.31
C GLY A 108 6.44 -12.06 9.49
N ILE A 109 5.59 -12.42 8.52
CA ILE A 109 5.84 -13.59 7.66
C ILE A 109 7.00 -13.29 6.70
N TRP A 110 6.91 -12.21 5.95
CA TRP A 110 8.00 -11.78 5.08
C TRP A 110 8.54 -10.42 5.48
N VAL A 111 9.85 -10.36 5.74
CA VAL A 111 10.60 -9.12 5.92
C VAL A 111 11.35 -8.83 4.62
N VAL A 112 10.94 -7.79 3.90
CA VAL A 112 11.54 -7.39 2.64
C VAL A 112 12.53 -6.26 2.90
N LYS A 113 13.83 -6.58 2.81
CA LYS A 113 14.96 -5.65 2.99
C LYS A 113 15.56 -5.20 1.66
N GLY A 114 15.36 -6.00 0.61
CA GLY A 114 15.76 -5.63 -0.73
C GLY A 114 14.91 -4.49 -1.30
N ASN A 115 15.42 -3.87 -2.35
CA ASN A 115 14.73 -2.79 -3.05
C ASN A 115 14.00 -3.31 -4.29
N ASP A 116 12.92 -2.62 -4.69
CA ASP A 116 12.19 -2.86 -5.94
C ASP A 116 11.65 -4.29 -6.08
N THR A 117 11.08 -4.81 -4.99
CA THR A 117 10.50 -6.14 -4.94
C THR A 117 9.07 -6.13 -5.47
N THR A 118 8.75 -7.09 -6.35
CA THR A 118 7.38 -7.35 -6.82
C THR A 118 6.87 -8.67 -6.24
N ILE A 119 5.66 -8.65 -5.67
CA ILE A 119 5.00 -9.82 -5.08
C ILE A 119 3.62 -9.97 -5.73
N GLU A 120 3.35 -11.14 -6.32
CA GLU A 120 2.14 -11.40 -7.08
C GLU A 120 1.50 -12.75 -6.69
N SER A 121 0.18 -12.78 -6.58
CA SER A 121 -0.60 -14.01 -6.34
C SER A 121 -0.13 -14.79 -5.09
N VAL A 122 0.07 -14.06 -3.98
CA VAL A 122 0.45 -14.64 -2.68
C VAL A 122 -0.60 -14.26 -1.62
N GLU A 123 -0.87 -15.20 -0.73
CA GLU A 123 -1.77 -15.02 0.41
C GLU A 123 -0.98 -15.10 1.71
N PHE A 124 -1.27 -14.20 2.67
CA PHE A 124 -0.60 -14.10 3.95
C PHE A 124 -1.63 -14.09 5.08
N SER A 125 -1.49 -14.99 6.04
CA SER A 125 -2.38 -15.03 7.18
C SER A 125 -1.70 -15.39 8.50
N GLU A 126 -2.33 -14.95 9.59
CA GLU A 126 -2.02 -15.31 10.98
C GLU A 126 -0.65 -14.82 11.47
N ALA A 127 -0.09 -13.76 10.84
CA ALA A 127 1.14 -13.12 11.33
C ALA A 127 0.94 -12.50 12.72
N LYS A 128 1.69 -12.99 13.70
CA LYS A 128 1.68 -12.54 15.08
C LYS A 128 3.11 -12.47 15.61
N VAL A 129 3.41 -11.43 16.39
CA VAL A 129 4.70 -11.25 17.05
C VAL A 129 4.50 -10.74 18.48
N GLU A 130 5.52 -10.81 19.32
CA GLU A 130 5.43 -10.36 20.72
C GLU A 130 5.05 -8.88 20.84
N GLY A 131 5.52 -8.05 19.90
CA GLY A 131 5.21 -6.61 19.82
C GLY A 131 3.85 -6.25 19.26
N GLU A 132 2.92 -7.21 19.01
CA GLU A 132 1.54 -7.00 18.53
C GLU A 132 1.46 -6.24 17.22
N ASN A 133 2.49 -6.34 16.37
CA ASN A 133 2.60 -5.65 15.09
C ASN A 133 3.09 -6.54 13.93
N GLY A 134 2.90 -7.85 14.06
CA GLY A 134 3.26 -8.84 13.04
C GLY A 134 2.57 -8.60 11.72
N ALA A 135 3.33 -8.51 10.65
CA ALA A 135 2.81 -8.19 9.33
C ALA A 135 2.87 -9.38 8.37
N GLY A 136 1.90 -9.48 7.47
CA GLY A 136 2.05 -10.35 6.30
C GLY A 136 3.33 -9.99 5.52
N ILE A 137 3.50 -8.69 5.24
CA ILE A 137 4.74 -8.12 4.70
C ILE A 137 5.21 -6.96 5.56
N ARG A 138 6.44 -7.06 6.09
CA ARG A 138 7.19 -5.94 6.67
C ARG A 138 8.19 -5.43 5.64
N LEU A 139 7.99 -4.21 5.13
CA LEU A 139 8.95 -3.58 4.22
C LEU A 139 9.96 -2.73 4.98
N GLU A 140 11.25 -3.03 4.83
CA GLU A 140 12.38 -2.25 5.34
C GLU A 140 13.25 -1.67 4.22
N GLY A 141 13.19 -2.25 3.01
CA GLY A 141 13.82 -1.71 1.80
C GLY A 141 13.03 -0.56 1.16
N ALA A 142 13.35 -0.25 -0.08
CA ALA A 142 12.68 0.76 -0.89
C ALA A 142 12.02 0.13 -2.12
N GLY A 143 10.81 0.57 -2.47
CA GLY A 143 10.11 0.05 -3.64
C GLY A 143 9.46 -1.31 -3.41
N LEU A 144 8.13 -1.34 -3.42
CA LEU A 144 7.34 -2.57 -3.30
C LEU A 144 6.15 -2.50 -4.25
N THR A 145 5.98 -3.52 -5.06
CA THR A 145 4.77 -3.72 -5.87
C THR A 145 4.06 -5.00 -5.43
N VAL A 146 2.77 -4.89 -5.09
CA VAL A 146 1.92 -6.02 -4.66
C VAL A 146 0.73 -6.11 -5.58
N ARG A 147 0.51 -7.30 -6.19
CA ARG A 147 -0.59 -7.56 -7.13
C ARG A 147 -1.28 -8.87 -6.85
N ASP A 148 -2.61 -8.89 -6.96
CA ASP A 148 -3.42 -10.10 -6.78
C ASP A 148 -3.10 -10.88 -5.49
N CYS A 149 -2.77 -10.17 -4.41
CA CYS A 149 -2.45 -10.76 -3.12
C CYS A 149 -3.65 -10.69 -2.16
N PHE A 150 -3.63 -11.54 -1.13
CA PHE A 150 -4.61 -11.53 -0.07
C PHE A 150 -3.91 -11.52 1.30
N PHE A 151 -4.31 -10.59 2.16
CA PHE A 151 -3.77 -10.43 3.52
C PHE A 151 -4.92 -10.48 4.50
N HIS A 152 -4.93 -11.46 5.40
CA HIS A 152 -6.01 -11.60 6.35
C HIS A 152 -5.56 -12.18 7.69
N ASP A 153 -6.27 -11.79 8.74
CA ASP A 153 -6.07 -12.31 10.10
C ASP A 153 -4.63 -12.12 10.62
N ASN A 154 -3.89 -11.14 10.09
CA ASN A 154 -2.59 -10.72 10.59
C ASN A 154 -2.74 -9.56 11.59
N GLU A 155 -1.72 -9.26 12.38
CA GLU A 155 -1.72 -8.01 13.16
C GLU A 155 -1.56 -6.78 12.25
N ASN A 156 -0.86 -6.89 11.12
CA ASN A 156 -0.92 -5.94 10.01
C ASN A 156 -0.92 -6.69 8.67
N GLY A 157 -1.66 -6.21 7.70
CA GLY A 157 -1.54 -6.76 6.34
C GLY A 157 -0.18 -6.40 5.74
N ILE A 158 0.06 -5.12 5.52
CA ILE A 158 1.37 -4.57 5.13
C ILE A 158 1.76 -3.47 6.11
N LEU A 159 3.00 -3.56 6.62
CA LEU A 159 3.59 -2.54 7.49
C LEU A 159 4.93 -2.09 6.91
N THR A 160 5.09 -0.78 6.63
CA THR A 160 6.33 -0.27 6.05
C THR A 160 7.07 0.66 6.99
N GLY A 161 8.38 0.65 6.91
CA GLY A 161 9.24 1.64 7.54
C GLY A 161 9.14 3.02 6.86
N ALA A 162 9.85 3.98 7.42
CA ALA A 162 10.04 5.30 6.81
C ALA A 162 11.23 5.23 5.84
N ASN A 163 10.99 5.48 4.56
CA ASN A 163 12.02 5.60 3.54
C ASN A 163 11.57 6.57 2.45
N ALA A 164 12.17 7.76 2.42
CA ALA A 164 11.77 8.85 1.52
C ALA A 164 11.98 8.55 0.02
N GLU A 165 12.74 7.49 -0.30
CA GLU A 165 12.99 7.05 -1.68
C GLU A 165 12.06 5.90 -2.12
N SER A 166 11.24 5.38 -1.21
CA SER A 166 10.39 4.23 -1.49
C SER A 166 9.10 4.63 -2.19
N ASP A 167 8.80 3.94 -3.29
CA ASP A 167 7.49 3.95 -3.94
C ASP A 167 6.79 2.63 -3.67
N ILE A 168 5.53 2.70 -3.25
CA ILE A 168 4.73 1.52 -2.92
C ILE A 168 3.51 1.49 -3.82
N VAL A 169 3.28 0.35 -4.48
CA VAL A 169 2.13 0.11 -5.34
C VAL A 169 1.41 -1.15 -4.86
N VAL A 170 0.13 -1.01 -4.55
CA VAL A 170 -0.76 -2.13 -4.22
C VAL A 170 -1.95 -2.08 -5.16
N GLU A 171 -2.16 -3.16 -5.89
CA GLU A 171 -3.27 -3.23 -6.84
C GLU A 171 -3.88 -4.62 -6.92
N HIS A 172 -5.18 -4.68 -7.24
CA HIS A 172 -5.91 -5.93 -7.42
C HIS A 172 -5.83 -6.88 -6.21
N SER A 173 -5.63 -6.33 -5.00
CA SER A 173 -5.37 -7.10 -3.80
C SER A 173 -6.49 -6.95 -2.77
N GLU A 174 -6.57 -7.88 -1.84
CA GLU A 174 -7.56 -7.91 -0.78
C GLU A 174 -6.89 -7.85 0.58
N PHE A 175 -7.49 -7.10 1.50
CA PHE A 175 -7.07 -6.99 2.90
C PHE A 175 -8.30 -7.14 3.78
N ALA A 176 -8.28 -8.10 4.69
CA ALA A 176 -9.42 -8.44 5.55
C ALA A 176 -8.99 -8.79 6.97
N ASN A 177 -9.72 -8.31 7.96
CA ASN A 177 -9.57 -8.74 9.35
C ASN A 177 -8.14 -8.62 9.90
N ASN A 178 -7.31 -7.73 9.37
CA ASN A 178 -6.02 -7.45 9.96
C ASN A 178 -6.17 -6.41 11.08
N GLY A 179 -5.37 -6.57 12.12
CA GLY A 179 -5.37 -5.76 13.31
C GLY A 179 -5.20 -6.63 14.56
N PHE A 180 -4.50 -6.12 15.58
CA PHE A 180 -4.44 -6.75 16.89
C PHE A 180 -5.70 -6.45 17.72
N GLY A 181 -6.35 -5.30 17.45
CA GLY A 181 -7.54 -4.85 18.14
C GLY A 181 -7.31 -3.70 19.12
N ASP A 182 -6.11 -3.15 19.15
CA ASP A 182 -5.69 -2.01 19.99
C ASP A 182 -5.78 -0.64 19.28
N GLY A 183 -6.10 -0.66 17.97
CA GLY A 183 -6.17 0.55 17.13
C GLY A 183 -4.83 1.01 16.57
N GLN A 184 -3.71 0.32 16.84
CA GLN A 184 -2.38 0.69 16.37
C GLN A 184 -1.90 -0.15 15.18
N SER A 185 -2.50 -1.31 14.98
CA SER A 185 -2.26 -2.20 13.85
C SER A 185 -3.41 -2.12 12.84
N HIS A 186 -3.14 -2.35 11.54
CA HIS A 186 -4.00 -1.91 10.44
C HIS A 186 -4.03 -2.92 9.28
N ASN A 187 -5.04 -2.85 8.42
CA ASN A 187 -4.97 -3.55 7.13
C ASN A 187 -3.76 -3.10 6.31
N LEU A 188 -3.58 -1.78 6.18
CA LEU A 188 -2.44 -1.16 5.51
C LEU A 188 -1.89 -0.02 6.38
N TYR A 189 -0.62 -0.13 6.78
CA TYR A 189 0.13 0.95 7.39
C TYR A 189 1.36 1.30 6.56
N ILE A 190 1.27 2.41 5.86
CA ILE A 190 2.35 2.94 5.02
C ILE A 190 3.05 4.06 5.79
N GLY A 191 4.34 3.88 6.05
CA GLY A 191 5.18 4.84 6.73
C GLY A 191 5.47 6.10 5.88
N ARG A 192 6.46 6.89 6.29
CA ARG A 192 6.88 8.10 5.55
C ARG A 192 7.70 7.72 4.32
N VAL A 193 7.01 7.42 3.23
CA VAL A 193 7.61 7.04 1.94
C VAL A 193 7.40 8.15 0.90
N ARG A 194 8.08 8.05 -0.25
CA ARG A 194 7.93 9.00 -1.36
C ARG A 194 6.52 8.96 -1.93
N SER A 195 6.03 7.79 -2.30
CA SER A 195 4.68 7.64 -2.82
C SER A 195 4.02 6.33 -2.43
N PHE A 196 2.68 6.39 -2.32
CA PHE A 196 1.82 5.22 -2.15
C PHE A 196 0.68 5.27 -3.17
N THR A 197 0.52 4.17 -3.90
CA THR A 197 -0.60 3.95 -4.83
C THR A 197 -1.38 2.72 -4.40
N LEU A 198 -2.69 2.89 -4.16
CA LEU A 198 -3.64 1.80 -3.93
C LEU A 198 -4.75 1.89 -4.97
N ARG A 199 -4.92 0.84 -5.77
CA ARG A 199 -5.97 0.84 -6.80
C ARG A 199 -6.58 -0.53 -7.05
N PHE A 200 -7.86 -0.53 -7.42
CA PHE A 200 -8.62 -1.73 -7.76
C PHE A 200 -8.58 -2.81 -6.67
N SER A 201 -8.43 -2.40 -5.42
CA SER A 201 -8.27 -3.30 -4.28
C SER A 201 -9.50 -3.28 -3.39
N TYR A 202 -9.69 -4.36 -2.63
CA TYR A 202 -10.73 -4.51 -1.63
C TYR A 202 -10.09 -4.51 -0.25
N VAL A 203 -10.39 -3.50 0.56
CA VAL A 203 -9.82 -3.33 1.91
C VAL A 203 -10.95 -3.22 2.90
N HIS A 204 -11.03 -4.14 3.86
CA HIS A 204 -12.20 -4.23 4.72
C HIS A 204 -11.91 -4.84 6.09
N HIS A 205 -12.81 -4.57 7.05
CA HIS A 205 -12.84 -5.19 8.36
C HIS A 205 -11.53 -5.11 9.15
N ALA A 206 -10.81 -3.98 9.10
CA ALA A 206 -9.67 -3.81 10.02
C ALA A 206 -10.16 -3.91 11.48
N LEU A 207 -9.46 -4.67 12.30
CA LEU A 207 -9.82 -4.88 13.71
C LEU A 207 -9.39 -3.66 14.55
N VAL A 208 -10.32 -2.74 14.78
CA VAL A 208 -10.17 -1.45 15.50
C VAL A 208 -9.18 -0.48 14.84
N GLY A 209 -8.18 -0.96 14.12
CA GLY A 209 -7.25 -0.14 13.34
C GLY A 209 -7.90 0.50 12.11
N HIS A 210 -7.10 1.02 11.19
CA HIS A 210 -7.61 1.64 9.96
C HIS A 210 -7.58 0.66 8.81
N ASN A 211 -8.52 0.79 7.88
CA ASN A 211 -8.43 0.05 6.62
C ASN A 211 -7.21 0.54 5.82
N VAL A 212 -7.04 1.85 5.67
CA VAL A 212 -5.87 2.44 5.00
C VAL A 212 -5.31 3.57 5.84
N LYS A 213 -4.07 3.43 6.31
CA LYS A 213 -3.30 4.49 6.97
C LYS A 213 -2.03 4.77 6.17
N SER A 214 -1.84 6.00 5.72
CA SER A 214 -0.66 6.38 4.93
C SER A 214 -0.03 7.69 5.38
N ARG A 215 1.27 7.64 5.63
CA ARG A 215 2.12 8.80 5.91
C ARG A 215 2.98 9.18 4.70
N ALA A 216 2.67 8.65 3.51
CA ALA A 216 3.41 8.94 2.30
C ALA A 216 3.31 10.42 1.91
N ARG A 217 4.38 10.94 1.30
CA ARG A 217 4.41 12.31 0.78
C ARG A 217 3.40 12.52 -0.35
N ARG A 218 3.20 11.49 -1.20
CA ARG A 218 2.19 11.47 -2.27
C ARG A 218 1.34 10.21 -2.16
N ASN A 219 0.03 10.37 -2.17
CA ASN A 219 -0.94 9.30 -2.08
C ASN A 219 -1.84 9.29 -3.32
N THR A 220 -2.05 8.12 -3.93
CA THR A 220 -2.97 7.92 -5.04
C THR A 220 -3.87 6.73 -4.71
N ILE A 221 -5.04 7.01 -4.17
CA ILE A 221 -6.03 6.02 -3.72
C ILE A 221 -7.18 6.06 -4.71
N THR A 222 -7.21 5.11 -5.66
CA THR A 222 -8.14 5.21 -6.79
C THR A 222 -8.86 3.90 -7.07
N TYR A 223 -10.18 3.99 -7.29
CA TYR A 223 -11.00 2.86 -7.76
C TYR A 223 -10.95 1.65 -6.82
N ASN A 224 -10.99 1.89 -5.52
CA ASN A 224 -11.01 0.84 -4.51
C ASN A 224 -12.41 0.66 -3.93
N ARG A 225 -12.62 -0.47 -3.28
CA ARG A 225 -13.71 -0.71 -2.33
C ARG A 225 -13.08 -0.78 -0.94
N ILE A 226 -13.42 0.17 -0.06
CA ILE A 226 -12.89 0.29 1.30
C ILE A 226 -14.09 0.35 2.24
N MET A 227 -14.34 -0.68 3.05
CA MET A 227 -15.55 -0.75 3.84
C MET A 227 -15.47 -1.67 5.04
N ASP A 228 -16.44 -1.55 5.91
CA ASP A 228 -16.60 -2.36 7.11
C ASP A 228 -17.81 -3.30 7.03
N GLU A 229 -18.65 -3.10 6.03
CA GLU A 229 -19.92 -3.83 5.85
C GLU A 229 -20.79 -3.76 7.10
N ASN A 230 -21.39 -4.87 7.57
CA ASN A 230 -22.29 -4.84 8.71
C ASN A 230 -21.59 -5.02 10.07
N ASP A 231 -20.46 -5.70 10.10
CA ASP A 231 -19.79 -6.19 11.32
C ASP A 231 -18.33 -5.75 11.47
N GLY A 232 -17.80 -5.03 10.47
CA GLY A 232 -16.46 -4.47 10.55
C GLY A 232 -16.38 -3.32 11.57
N ARG A 233 -15.23 -3.21 12.25
CA ARG A 233 -14.99 -2.32 13.38
C ARG A 233 -13.82 -1.37 13.18
N SER A 234 -13.51 -1.04 11.92
CA SER A 234 -12.36 -0.14 11.66
C SER A 234 -12.53 1.23 12.31
N SER A 235 -11.41 1.87 12.64
CA SER A 235 -11.40 3.28 13.05
C SER A 235 -11.65 4.17 11.82
N TYR A 236 -10.64 4.63 11.09
CA TYR A 236 -10.86 5.32 9.82
C TYR A 236 -10.90 4.33 8.64
N ALA A 237 -11.75 4.60 7.65
CA ALA A 237 -11.66 3.89 6.38
C ALA A 237 -10.37 4.29 5.63
N VAL A 238 -10.06 5.59 5.60
CA VAL A 238 -8.81 6.13 5.03
C VAL A 238 -8.28 7.24 5.92
N GLU A 239 -7.00 7.17 6.25
CA GLU A 239 -6.33 8.23 7.01
C GLU A 239 -5.00 8.64 6.38
N PHE A 240 -4.80 9.95 6.25
CA PHE A 240 -3.52 10.60 5.95
C PHE A 240 -3.10 11.44 7.15
N PRO A 241 -2.55 10.83 8.21
CA PRO A 241 -2.39 11.51 9.51
C PRO A 241 -1.49 12.74 9.44
N ASN A 242 -0.54 12.76 8.52
CA ASN A 242 0.42 13.85 8.36
C ASN A 242 0.18 14.73 7.12
N GLY A 243 -0.99 14.61 6.47
CA GLY A 243 -1.28 15.34 5.23
C GLY A 243 -0.54 14.75 4.02
N GLY A 244 0.09 15.60 3.23
CA GLY A 244 0.77 15.27 1.97
C GLY A 244 -0.13 15.50 0.75
N LEU A 245 0.39 15.24 -0.45
CA LEU A 245 -0.40 15.34 -1.68
C LEU A 245 -1.26 14.07 -1.83
N ALA A 246 -2.58 14.20 -1.73
CA ALA A 246 -3.50 13.06 -1.75
C ALA A 246 -4.55 13.18 -2.87
N PHE A 247 -4.58 12.20 -3.75
CA PHE A 247 -5.60 11.98 -4.77
C PHE A 247 -6.47 10.78 -4.36
N VAL A 248 -7.72 11.04 -4.01
CA VAL A 248 -8.71 10.03 -3.61
C VAL A 248 -9.83 10.08 -4.61
N ILE A 249 -9.83 9.17 -5.60
CA ILE A 249 -10.66 9.30 -6.79
C ILE A 249 -11.38 7.98 -7.11
N GLY A 250 -12.70 8.03 -7.29
CA GLY A 250 -13.48 6.91 -7.80
C GLY A 250 -13.59 5.73 -6.84
N ASN A 251 -13.42 5.94 -5.54
CA ASN A 251 -13.51 4.87 -4.54
C ASN A 251 -14.95 4.72 -4.02
N ILE A 252 -15.28 3.50 -3.64
CA ILE A 252 -16.46 3.18 -2.84
C ILE A 252 -15.99 3.02 -1.40
N ILE A 253 -16.45 3.89 -0.51
CA ILE A 253 -16.06 3.94 0.90
C ILE A 253 -17.31 3.77 1.75
N GLN A 254 -17.28 2.89 2.77
CA GLN A 254 -18.41 2.69 3.66
C GLN A 254 -17.94 2.54 5.10
N LYS A 255 -18.61 3.24 5.99
CA LYS A 255 -18.49 3.08 7.44
C LYS A 255 -19.64 2.18 7.93
N GLY A 256 -19.29 1.03 8.47
CA GLY A 256 -20.25 0.07 9.04
C GLY A 256 -20.87 0.56 10.33
N PRO A 257 -21.98 -0.06 10.76
CA PRO A 257 -22.69 0.34 11.97
C PRO A 257 -21.89 0.15 13.27
N GLU A 258 -20.98 -0.82 13.28
CA GLU A 258 -20.17 -1.20 14.45
C GLU A 258 -18.82 -0.47 14.53
N THR A 259 -18.52 0.41 13.57
CA THR A 259 -17.25 1.13 13.55
C THR A 259 -17.13 2.09 14.73
N GLU A 260 -15.97 2.10 15.37
CA GLU A 260 -15.75 2.91 16.58
C GLU A 260 -15.62 4.39 16.27
N ASN A 261 -14.84 4.75 15.24
CA ASN A 261 -14.67 6.13 14.85
C ASN A 261 -15.81 6.62 13.95
N SER A 262 -16.34 7.79 14.25
CA SER A 262 -17.42 8.40 13.47
C SER A 262 -16.97 9.05 12.16
N THR A 263 -15.68 9.23 11.95
CA THR A 263 -15.10 9.85 10.75
C THR A 263 -14.70 8.80 9.71
N ALA A 264 -15.16 8.94 8.47
CA ALA A 264 -14.82 7.99 7.41
C ALA A 264 -13.42 8.25 6.86
N VAL A 265 -13.11 9.48 6.46
CA VAL A 265 -11.82 9.87 5.88
C VAL A 265 -11.21 11.01 6.69
N SER A 266 -9.95 10.86 7.07
CA SER A 266 -9.22 11.85 7.88
C SER A 266 -7.95 12.32 7.16
N TYR A 267 -7.75 13.63 7.13
CA TYR A 267 -6.58 14.25 6.51
C TYR A 267 -5.92 15.25 7.48
N GLY A 268 -4.68 14.96 7.87
CA GLY A 268 -3.84 15.84 8.68
C GLY A 268 -4.12 15.78 10.19
N ALA A 269 -4.86 14.80 10.71
CA ALA A 269 -5.27 14.78 12.13
C ALA A 269 -4.08 14.82 13.10
N GLU A 270 -2.94 14.21 12.77
CA GLU A 270 -1.71 14.25 13.58
C GLU A 270 -0.77 15.43 13.21
N GLY A 271 -1.25 16.37 12.40
CA GLY A 271 -0.51 17.56 11.96
C GLY A 271 0.00 17.44 10.52
N LEU A 272 0.09 18.59 9.83
CA LEU A 272 0.60 18.68 8.47
C LEU A 272 2.13 18.70 8.51
N GLN A 273 2.77 17.66 7.98
CA GLN A 273 4.22 17.45 8.10
C GLN A 273 4.95 17.35 6.76
N HIS A 274 4.23 17.52 5.65
CA HIS A 274 4.82 17.51 4.32
C HIS A 274 4.97 18.93 3.75
N PRO A 275 5.90 19.15 2.82
CA PRO A 275 6.08 20.47 2.18
C PRO A 275 4.85 20.92 1.38
N LEU A 276 4.03 19.98 0.90
CA LEU A 276 2.80 20.23 0.15
C LEU A 276 1.69 19.38 0.76
N ASN A 277 0.63 20.03 1.19
CA ASN A 277 -0.51 19.40 1.85
C ASN A 277 -1.80 19.74 1.07
N GLU A 278 -2.12 18.91 0.11
CA GLU A 278 -3.28 19.09 -0.76
C GLU A 278 -4.12 17.82 -0.83
N LEU A 279 -5.44 17.93 -0.76
CA LEU A 279 -6.39 16.84 -0.88
C LEU A 279 -7.32 17.05 -2.09
N TYR A 280 -7.38 16.07 -2.96
CA TYR A 280 -8.29 15.98 -4.09
C TYR A 280 -9.20 14.79 -3.92
N PHE A 281 -10.42 15.05 -3.42
CA PHE A 281 -11.43 14.02 -3.13
C PHE A 281 -12.52 14.11 -4.19
N VAL A 282 -12.43 13.24 -5.21
CA VAL A 282 -13.19 13.42 -6.46
C VAL A 282 -13.91 12.14 -6.86
N ASN A 283 -15.17 12.27 -7.24
CA ASN A 283 -15.98 11.17 -7.75
C ASN A 283 -15.96 9.90 -6.85
N ASN A 284 -15.94 10.05 -5.54
CA ASN A 284 -16.11 8.93 -4.62
C ASN A 284 -17.59 8.74 -4.26
N THR A 285 -17.99 7.52 -3.93
CA THR A 285 -19.25 7.22 -3.25
C THR A 285 -18.94 6.85 -1.81
N VAL A 286 -19.47 7.63 -0.85
CA VAL A 286 -19.20 7.44 0.57
C VAL A 286 -20.49 7.19 1.31
N ALA A 287 -20.62 6.02 1.92
CA ALA A 287 -21.76 5.61 2.73
C ALA A 287 -21.39 5.61 4.22
N ASN A 288 -22.30 6.14 5.05
CA ASN A 288 -22.19 6.05 6.51
C ASN A 288 -23.41 5.34 7.06
N ASP A 289 -23.20 4.12 7.51
CA ASP A 289 -24.24 3.24 8.04
C ASP A 289 -24.31 3.27 9.58
N ARG A 290 -23.48 4.11 10.22
CA ARG A 290 -23.52 4.29 11.68
C ARG A 290 -24.87 4.86 12.14
N PRO A 291 -25.53 4.26 13.14
CA PRO A 291 -26.82 4.75 13.64
C PRO A 291 -26.73 6.19 14.17
N GLY A 292 -25.66 6.55 14.84
CA GLY A 292 -25.39 7.89 15.38
C GLY A 292 -24.95 8.93 14.34
N GLY A 293 -24.79 8.53 13.07
CA GLY A 293 -24.20 9.38 12.05
C GLY A 293 -22.69 9.57 12.23
N GLY A 294 -22.14 10.62 11.65
CA GLY A 294 -20.70 10.91 11.74
C GLY A 294 -20.24 12.00 10.79
N LEU A 295 -18.97 11.95 10.47
CA LEU A 295 -18.30 12.88 9.56
C LEU A 295 -17.77 12.10 8.35
N PHE A 296 -18.13 12.54 7.14
CA PHE A 296 -17.62 11.88 5.95
C PHE A 296 -16.13 12.22 5.71
N LEU A 297 -15.76 13.51 5.91
CA LEU A 297 -14.40 13.98 5.63
C LEU A 297 -13.93 15.01 6.65
N PHE A 298 -12.82 14.73 7.33
CA PHE A 298 -12.08 15.68 8.15
C PHE A 298 -10.86 16.20 7.37
N VAL A 299 -10.69 17.53 7.35
CA VAL A 299 -9.52 18.19 6.76
C VAL A 299 -8.94 19.18 7.79
N LYS A 300 -7.68 19.00 8.12
CA LYS A 300 -6.97 19.84 9.08
C LYS A 300 -6.88 21.31 8.60
N ALA A 301 -7.12 22.23 9.52
CA ALA A 301 -6.85 23.66 9.26
C ALA A 301 -5.37 23.88 8.91
N GLY A 302 -5.10 24.73 7.91
CA GLY A 302 -3.77 24.95 7.35
C GLY A 302 -3.42 24.05 6.15
N THR A 303 -4.34 23.20 5.70
CA THR A 303 -4.21 22.50 4.41
C THR A 303 -4.13 23.49 3.25
N ASP A 304 -3.14 23.33 2.36
CA ASP A 304 -2.86 24.28 1.26
C ASP A 304 -4.02 24.34 0.27
N ALA A 305 -4.60 23.19 -0.06
CA ALA A 305 -5.81 23.08 -0.88
C ALA A 305 -6.58 21.80 -0.54
N ALA A 306 -7.90 21.88 -0.54
CA ALA A 306 -8.78 20.71 -0.51
C ALA A 306 -9.92 20.91 -1.50
N ARG A 307 -10.06 20.00 -2.47
CA ARG A 307 -11.18 20.00 -3.43
C ARG A 307 -12.02 18.74 -3.25
N ILE A 308 -13.28 18.93 -2.92
CA ILE A 308 -14.27 17.88 -2.71
C ILE A 308 -15.33 18.02 -3.81
N VAL A 309 -15.19 17.25 -4.90
CA VAL A 309 -15.93 17.49 -6.15
C VAL A 309 -16.56 16.20 -6.66
N ASN A 310 -17.80 16.29 -7.15
CA ASN A 310 -18.53 15.18 -7.80
C ASN A 310 -18.70 13.93 -6.95
N ASN A 311 -18.64 14.02 -5.62
CA ASN A 311 -18.84 12.85 -4.78
C ASN A 311 -20.33 12.60 -4.53
N VAL A 312 -20.67 11.36 -4.22
CA VAL A 312 -21.98 10.98 -3.68
C VAL A 312 -21.82 10.56 -2.23
N PHE A 313 -22.54 11.21 -1.35
CA PHE A 313 -22.62 10.88 0.07
C PHE A 313 -24.00 10.29 0.40
N THR A 314 -24.03 9.23 1.21
CA THR A 314 -25.28 8.61 1.65
C THR A 314 -25.19 8.18 3.10
N GLY A 315 -26.32 8.22 3.80
CA GLY A 315 -26.38 7.97 5.24
C GLY A 315 -26.38 9.28 6.03
N ARG A 316 -26.20 9.19 7.36
CA ARG A 316 -26.25 10.35 8.26
C ARG A 316 -24.84 10.90 8.48
N GLY A 317 -24.68 12.23 8.42
CA GLY A 317 -23.41 12.86 8.76
C GLY A 317 -23.21 14.21 8.10
N GLU A 318 -22.19 14.90 8.58
CA GLU A 318 -21.65 16.10 7.98
C GLU A 318 -20.68 15.75 6.86
N VAL A 319 -20.76 16.46 5.74
CA VAL A 319 -19.91 16.17 4.57
C VAL A 319 -18.46 16.48 4.83
N LEU A 320 -18.17 17.66 5.41
CA LEU A 320 -16.82 18.16 5.63
C LEU A 320 -16.71 18.92 6.94
N SER A 321 -15.70 18.59 7.73
CA SER A 321 -15.23 19.43 8.83
C SER A 321 -13.81 19.92 8.51
N GLY A 322 -13.63 21.24 8.49
CA GLY A 322 -12.38 21.91 8.12
C GLY A 322 -12.43 22.64 6.78
N PRO A 323 -11.29 23.11 6.26
CA PRO A 323 -11.25 23.86 5.01
C PRO A 323 -11.44 22.98 3.78
N GLY A 324 -12.09 23.51 2.74
CA GLY A 324 -12.20 22.82 1.44
C GLY A 324 -13.18 23.50 0.50
N GLU A 325 -12.91 23.40 -0.79
CA GLU A 325 -13.82 23.75 -1.86
C GLU A 325 -14.79 22.59 -2.10
N VAL A 326 -16.02 22.73 -1.62
CA VAL A 326 -17.07 21.72 -1.78
C VAL A 326 -17.92 22.08 -2.98
N ARG A 327 -17.85 21.31 -4.06
CA ARG A 327 -18.51 21.65 -5.31
C ARG A 327 -19.13 20.44 -5.98
N ASN A 328 -20.37 20.59 -6.41
CA ASN A 328 -21.08 19.59 -7.21
C ASN A 328 -21.13 18.18 -6.60
N ASN A 329 -21.23 18.10 -5.27
CA ASN A 329 -21.45 16.83 -4.58
C ASN A 329 -22.95 16.56 -4.41
N VAL A 330 -23.33 15.30 -4.35
CA VAL A 330 -24.73 14.85 -4.21
C VAL A 330 -24.89 14.12 -2.88
N VAL A 331 -25.80 14.60 -2.03
CA VAL A 331 -26.27 13.83 -0.87
C VAL A 331 -27.48 13.02 -1.30
N ALA A 332 -27.34 11.71 -1.37
CA ALA A 332 -28.36 10.80 -1.90
C ALA A 332 -28.96 9.93 -0.80
N ALA A 333 -30.26 9.65 -0.93
CA ALA A 333 -30.89 8.61 -0.10
C ALA A 333 -30.39 7.21 -0.52
N LYS A 334 -30.41 6.24 0.39
CA LYS A 334 -30.05 4.84 0.07
C LYS A 334 -30.86 4.26 -1.10
N SER A 335 -32.09 4.70 -1.29
CA SER A 335 -32.95 4.30 -2.43
C SER A 335 -32.41 4.71 -3.81
N ALA A 336 -31.42 5.60 -3.88
CA ALA A 336 -30.73 5.94 -5.13
C ALA A 336 -29.83 4.82 -5.67
N PHE A 337 -29.56 3.79 -4.87
CA PHE A 337 -28.68 2.69 -5.22
C PHE A 337 -29.43 1.38 -5.44
N VAL A 338 -28.83 0.45 -6.16
CA VAL A 338 -29.45 -0.82 -6.57
C VAL A 338 -29.75 -1.72 -5.38
N ALA A 339 -28.76 -2.01 -4.54
CA ALA A 339 -28.92 -2.82 -3.34
C ALA A 339 -27.92 -2.38 -2.25
N PRO A 340 -28.14 -1.23 -1.61
CA PRO A 340 -27.19 -0.69 -0.63
C PRO A 340 -27.11 -1.53 0.65
N ALA A 341 -28.09 -2.38 0.94
CA ALA A 341 -28.03 -3.35 2.03
C ALA A 341 -27.04 -4.50 1.75
N ASP A 342 -26.78 -4.77 0.47
CA ASP A 342 -25.79 -5.73 -0.02
C ASP A 342 -24.52 -5.01 -0.52
N PHE A 343 -24.37 -3.74 -0.10
CA PHE A 343 -23.22 -2.87 -0.48
C PHE A 343 -23.06 -2.67 -1.99
N ASP A 344 -24.15 -2.81 -2.74
CA ASP A 344 -24.19 -2.49 -4.17
C ASP A 344 -24.62 -1.03 -4.36
N TYR A 345 -23.61 -0.17 -4.49
CA TYR A 345 -23.77 1.27 -4.68
C TYR A 345 -23.84 1.68 -6.16
N ARG A 346 -24.21 0.79 -7.08
CA ARG A 346 -24.57 1.18 -8.45
C ARG A 346 -25.82 2.06 -8.44
N LEU A 347 -25.81 3.09 -9.24
CA LEU A 347 -26.94 4.02 -9.31
C LEU A 347 -28.20 3.34 -9.91
N ARG A 348 -29.36 3.64 -9.36
CA ARG A 348 -30.65 3.32 -9.97
C ARG A 348 -31.03 4.35 -11.02
N GLY A 349 -31.84 3.98 -11.99
CA GLY A 349 -32.42 4.93 -12.94
C GLY A 349 -33.17 6.05 -12.23
N GLY A 350 -32.90 7.28 -12.61
CA GLY A 350 -33.48 8.48 -11.98
C GLY A 350 -32.76 8.98 -10.73
N ALA A 351 -31.64 8.35 -10.34
CA ALA A 351 -30.82 8.87 -9.23
C ALA A 351 -30.28 10.27 -9.54
N ALA A 352 -30.30 11.17 -8.57
CA ALA A 352 -29.89 12.58 -8.74
C ALA A 352 -28.42 12.76 -9.11
N ALA A 353 -27.60 11.72 -8.97
CA ALA A 353 -26.18 11.71 -9.34
C ALA A 353 -25.94 11.51 -10.85
N ILE A 354 -26.94 11.02 -11.59
CA ILE A 354 -26.81 10.71 -13.02
C ILE A 354 -26.68 11.99 -13.83
N GLY A 355 -25.67 12.08 -14.71
CA GLY A 355 -25.37 13.23 -15.55
C GLY A 355 -25.03 14.51 -14.78
N ARG A 356 -24.54 14.40 -13.54
CA ARG A 356 -24.33 15.57 -12.68
C ARG A 356 -22.87 15.93 -12.46
N ALA A 357 -21.93 15.10 -12.90
CA ALA A 357 -20.51 15.44 -12.71
C ALA A 357 -20.10 16.60 -13.63
N ILE A 358 -19.35 17.53 -13.07
CA ILE A 358 -18.64 18.58 -13.82
C ILE A 358 -17.20 18.14 -14.08
N ASP A 359 -16.51 18.83 -14.99
CA ASP A 359 -15.08 18.60 -15.18
C ASP A 359 -14.31 18.95 -13.89
N PRO A 360 -13.66 17.98 -13.24
CA PRO A 360 -12.87 18.26 -12.03
C PRO A 360 -11.53 18.93 -12.33
N GLY A 361 -11.11 18.98 -13.62
CA GLY A 361 -9.85 19.55 -14.06
C GLY A 361 -8.63 18.68 -13.68
N SER A 362 -7.52 19.36 -13.46
CA SER A 362 -6.26 18.73 -13.05
C SER A 362 -5.65 19.43 -11.84
N ALA A 363 -4.71 18.75 -11.18
CA ALA A 363 -3.94 19.30 -10.08
C ALA A 363 -2.55 18.65 -10.01
N GLN A 364 -1.50 19.43 -9.79
CA GLN A 364 -0.13 18.94 -9.67
C GLN A 364 0.27 18.01 -10.84
N GLY A 365 -0.19 18.31 -12.07
CA GLY A 365 0.04 17.51 -13.27
C GLY A 365 -0.76 16.20 -13.34
N PHE A 366 -1.70 15.97 -12.41
CA PHE A 366 -2.56 14.78 -12.38
C PHE A 366 -3.97 15.15 -12.88
N ASP A 367 -4.50 14.37 -13.86
CA ASP A 367 -5.89 14.51 -14.30
C ASP A 367 -6.82 13.93 -13.21
N LEU A 368 -7.75 14.75 -12.73
CA LEU A 368 -8.67 14.36 -11.67
C LEU A 368 -9.90 13.61 -12.19
N ARG A 369 -10.09 13.52 -13.51
CA ARG A 369 -11.21 12.79 -14.13
C ARG A 369 -11.03 11.28 -13.93
N PRO A 370 -12.00 10.58 -13.36
CA PRO A 370 -11.93 9.12 -13.25
C PRO A 370 -12.04 8.45 -14.63
N THR A 371 -11.13 7.51 -14.91
CA THR A 371 -11.09 6.75 -16.17
C THR A 371 -11.46 5.28 -15.99
N ALA A 372 -11.63 4.84 -14.75
CA ALA A 372 -11.97 3.46 -14.43
C ALA A 372 -12.94 3.39 -13.24
N GLU A 373 -13.40 2.19 -12.95
CA GLU A 373 -14.27 1.85 -11.83
C GLU A 373 -13.77 0.58 -11.15
N TYR A 374 -14.05 0.47 -9.86
CA TYR A 374 -13.91 -0.79 -9.15
C TYR A 374 -14.95 -1.80 -9.63
N ALA A 375 -14.52 -3.03 -9.87
CA ALA A 375 -15.40 -4.17 -10.07
C ALA A 375 -15.11 -5.23 -9.01
N HIS A 376 -16.15 -5.73 -8.32
CA HIS A 376 -16.00 -6.73 -7.27
C HIS A 376 -15.66 -8.11 -7.87
N LYS A 377 -14.68 -8.85 -7.39
CA LYS A 377 -13.77 -8.59 -6.29
C LYS A 377 -12.41 -8.16 -6.84
N ALA A 378 -11.91 -7.01 -6.37
CA ALA A 378 -10.57 -6.49 -6.67
C ALA A 378 -10.22 -6.41 -8.18
N LYS A 379 -11.19 -6.04 -9.03
CA LYS A 379 -10.99 -5.95 -10.50
C LYS A 379 -11.19 -4.53 -11.00
N LYS A 380 -10.62 -4.29 -12.17
CA LYS A 380 -10.77 -3.06 -12.93
C LYS A 380 -11.90 -3.20 -13.94
N ARG A 381 -12.68 -2.13 -14.10
CA ARG A 381 -13.59 -1.93 -15.22
C ARG A 381 -13.35 -0.55 -15.81
N ALA A 382 -13.43 -0.40 -17.13
CA ALA A 382 -13.38 0.92 -17.76
C ALA A 382 -14.63 1.73 -17.38
N ARG A 383 -14.44 3.02 -17.04
CA ARG A 383 -15.53 3.95 -16.83
C ARG A 383 -16.09 4.37 -18.20
N ASP A 384 -17.40 4.35 -18.37
CA ASP A 384 -18.04 4.84 -19.57
C ASP A 384 -18.06 6.38 -19.54
N SER A 385 -17.39 7.01 -20.49
CA SER A 385 -17.32 8.48 -20.59
C SER A 385 -17.95 8.98 -21.89
N SER A 386 -18.80 8.18 -22.55
CA SER A 386 -19.41 8.52 -23.83
C SER A 386 -20.56 9.54 -23.73
N GLY A 387 -21.03 9.85 -22.51
CA GLY A 387 -22.12 10.78 -22.23
C GLY A 387 -21.77 11.83 -21.17
N GLU A 388 -22.80 12.43 -20.60
CA GLU A 388 -22.67 13.22 -19.39
C GLU A 388 -22.20 12.32 -18.24
N LEU A 389 -21.17 12.75 -17.52
CA LEU A 389 -20.57 11.96 -16.44
C LEU A 389 -21.43 11.99 -15.19
N ASP A 390 -21.50 10.88 -14.49
CA ASP A 390 -22.19 10.77 -13.21
C ASP A 390 -21.30 11.21 -12.03
N ALA A 391 -21.92 11.79 -11.02
CA ALA A 391 -21.26 11.96 -9.74
C ALA A 391 -21.12 10.60 -9.03
N GLY A 392 -20.08 10.47 -8.21
CA GLY A 392 -19.77 9.23 -7.50
C GLY A 392 -18.81 8.29 -8.23
N ALA A 393 -18.59 7.13 -7.62
CA ALA A 393 -17.56 6.16 -8.03
C ALA A 393 -17.92 5.37 -9.28
N LEU A 394 -19.21 5.21 -9.58
CA LEU A 394 -19.73 4.33 -10.63
C LEU A 394 -20.66 5.09 -11.58
N GLU A 395 -20.51 4.84 -12.88
CA GLU A 395 -21.45 5.31 -13.88
C GLU A 395 -22.73 4.48 -13.87
N TYR A 396 -23.85 5.16 -14.09
CA TYR A 396 -25.15 4.51 -14.29
C TYR A 396 -25.14 3.65 -15.56
N ARG A 397 -25.58 2.43 -15.42
CA ARG A 397 -25.72 1.50 -16.55
C ARG A 397 -27.17 1.04 -16.63
N ARG A 398 -27.83 1.34 -17.73
CA ARG A 398 -29.16 0.77 -17.98
C ARG A 398 -29.06 -0.75 -17.91
N ALA A 399 -29.96 -1.40 -17.17
CA ALA A 399 -30.14 -2.84 -17.27
C ALA A 399 -30.47 -3.17 -18.73
N ARG A 400 -29.70 -4.05 -19.34
CA ARG A 400 -29.99 -4.57 -20.68
C ARG A 400 -31.09 -5.60 -20.61
#